data_a67188af9f404fa2002ea140c153bbdd
#
_entry.id   a67188af9f404fa2002ea140c153bbdd
#
_cell.length_a   1.000
_cell.length_b   1.000
_cell.length_c   1.000
_cell.angle_alpha   90.00
_cell.angle_beta   90.00
_cell.angle_gamma   90.00
#
_symmetry.space_group_name_H-M   'P 1'
#
loop_
_entity.id
_entity.type
_entity.pdbx_description
1 polymer ?
#
loop_
_entity_poly.entity_id
_entity_poly.type
_entity_poly.pdbx_seq_one_letter_code
_entity_poly.pdbx_strand_id
1 'polypeptide(L)'
;MDTTCAVCRLSDGLVINVIVAPPSIPPPEGCELVEIMTGQTCDTGWYYADGAFNGPRNFALCREGANEVVSFFSASYVSPLPTAPVGYYGVEIPQGSDCGIGWTWDGTAFNPPVA
;
A
#
# COMPACT_ATOMS: atom_id res chain seq x y z
N MET A 1 0.10 -30.63 -2.89
CA MET A 1 0.77 -29.47 -3.48
C MET A 1 0.65 -28.30 -2.53
N ASP A 2 1.76 -27.67 -2.21
CA ASP A 2 1.75 -26.55 -1.28
C ASP A 2 1.36 -25.27 -1.99
N THR A 3 0.67 -24.39 -1.26
CA THR A 3 0.29 -23.07 -1.74
C THR A 3 0.90 -22.00 -0.85
N THR A 4 1.15 -20.83 -1.43
CA THR A 4 1.56 -19.67 -0.65
C THR A 4 0.31 -19.00 -0.09
N CYS A 5 0.27 -18.82 1.22
CA CYS A 5 -0.90 -18.28 1.92
C CYS A 5 -0.50 -17.14 2.85
N ALA A 6 -1.35 -16.14 2.92
CA ALA A 6 -1.25 -15.10 3.93
C ALA A 6 -2.00 -15.55 5.18
N VAL A 7 -1.38 -15.40 6.34
CA VAL A 7 -2.04 -15.61 7.62
C VAL A 7 -2.63 -14.26 8.03
N CYS A 8 -3.95 -14.15 7.95
CA CYS A 8 -4.65 -12.89 8.17
C CYS A 8 -5.41 -12.91 9.48
N ARG A 9 -5.25 -11.87 10.28
CA ARG A 9 -5.95 -11.74 11.55
C ARG A 9 -7.43 -11.44 11.29
N LEU A 10 -8.33 -12.22 11.90
CA LEU A 10 -9.77 -12.10 11.66
C LEU A 10 -10.35 -10.75 12.10
N SER A 11 -9.76 -10.14 13.13
CA SER A 11 -10.31 -8.90 13.69
C SER A 11 -10.19 -7.70 12.77
N ASP A 12 -9.13 -7.65 11.93
CA ASP A 12 -8.86 -6.46 11.09
C ASP A 12 -8.28 -6.80 9.72
N GLY A 13 -7.99 -8.07 9.45
CA GLY A 13 -7.41 -8.49 8.18
C GLY A 13 -5.90 -8.29 8.07
N LEU A 14 -5.23 -7.91 9.17
CA LEU A 14 -3.77 -7.70 9.14
C LEU A 14 -3.06 -9.01 8.78
N VAL A 15 -2.19 -8.95 7.78
CA VAL A 15 -1.32 -10.07 7.41
C VAL A 15 -0.17 -10.14 8.41
N ILE A 16 -0.19 -11.16 9.26
CA ILE A 16 0.83 -11.33 10.29
C ILE A 16 1.96 -12.27 9.86
N ASN A 17 1.74 -13.05 8.80
CA ASN A 17 2.75 -13.93 8.25
C ASN A 17 2.38 -14.35 6.84
N VAL A 18 3.36 -14.80 6.09
CA VAL A 18 3.17 -15.41 4.78
C VAL A 18 3.87 -16.76 4.82
N ILE A 19 3.13 -17.84 4.56
CA ILE A 19 3.64 -19.20 4.67
C ILE A 19 3.40 -19.98 3.39
N VAL A 20 4.20 -21.03 3.19
CA VAL A 20 3.98 -22.05 2.18
C VAL A 20 3.53 -23.30 2.91
N ALA A 21 2.30 -23.76 2.64
CA ALA A 21 1.72 -24.85 3.38
C ALA A 21 0.74 -25.63 2.50
N PRO A 22 0.47 -26.91 2.86
CA PRO A 22 -0.58 -27.67 2.16
C PRO A 22 -1.94 -27.01 2.41
N PRO A 23 -2.87 -27.09 1.42
CA PRO A 23 -4.16 -26.39 1.53
C PRO A 23 -5.06 -26.90 2.67
N SER A 24 -4.73 -28.03 3.25
CA SER A 24 -5.52 -28.62 4.36
C SER A 24 -5.03 -28.19 5.75
N ILE A 25 -4.00 -27.37 5.87
CA ILE A 25 -3.50 -26.95 7.17
C ILE A 25 -4.53 -26.04 7.87
N PRO A 26 -4.83 -26.26 9.16
CA PRO A 26 -5.73 -25.38 9.87
C PRO A 26 -5.09 -24.02 10.15
N PRO A 27 -5.85 -22.92 10.09
CA PRO A 27 -5.32 -21.60 10.44
C PRO A 27 -5.05 -21.50 11.94
N PRO A 28 -4.11 -20.62 12.34
CA PRO A 28 -3.93 -20.30 13.75
C PRO A 28 -5.21 -19.70 14.35
N GLU A 29 -5.37 -19.83 15.68
CA GLU A 29 -6.53 -19.28 16.38
C GLU A 29 -6.61 -17.76 16.14
N GLY A 30 -7.80 -17.27 15.79
CA GLY A 30 -8.04 -15.85 15.53
C GLY A 30 -7.58 -15.38 14.15
N CYS A 31 -7.17 -16.31 13.29
CA CYS A 31 -6.66 -15.99 11.95
C CYS A 31 -7.36 -16.84 10.89
N GLU A 32 -7.21 -16.44 9.65
CA GLU A 32 -7.58 -17.26 8.49
C GLU A 32 -6.41 -17.35 7.53
N LEU A 33 -6.42 -18.39 6.71
CA LEU A 33 -5.44 -18.56 5.64
C LEU A 33 -6.09 -18.14 4.33
N VAL A 34 -5.46 -17.17 3.65
CA VAL A 34 -5.93 -16.69 2.36
C VAL A 34 -4.86 -17.01 1.33
N GLU A 35 -5.22 -17.79 0.31
CA GLU A 35 -4.28 -18.16 -0.74
C GLU A 35 -3.88 -16.92 -1.54
N ILE A 36 -2.57 -16.78 -1.76
CA ILE A 36 -2.02 -15.72 -2.61
C ILE A 36 -1.96 -16.28 -4.02
N MET A 37 -2.85 -15.77 -4.87
CA MET A 37 -2.96 -16.25 -6.25
C MET A 37 -1.82 -15.72 -7.10
N THR A 38 -1.56 -16.40 -8.21
CA THR A 38 -0.58 -15.94 -9.20
C THR A 38 -0.93 -14.53 -9.66
N GLY A 39 0.05 -13.62 -9.61
CA GLY A 39 -0.14 -12.23 -9.98
C GLY A 39 -0.52 -11.31 -8.82
N GLN A 40 -0.86 -11.89 -7.66
CA GLN A 40 -1.10 -11.08 -6.45
C GLN A 40 0.20 -10.85 -5.71
N THR A 41 0.31 -9.66 -5.13
CA THR A 41 1.43 -9.30 -4.25
C THR A 41 0.91 -9.19 -2.83
N CYS A 42 1.66 -9.75 -1.88
CA CYS A 42 1.30 -9.69 -0.47
C CYS A 42 2.56 -9.78 0.37
N ASP A 43 2.58 -9.08 1.50
CA ASP A 43 3.67 -9.13 2.46
C ASP A 43 3.12 -8.93 3.86
N THR A 44 3.93 -9.24 4.86
CA THR A 44 3.59 -9.01 6.26
C THR A 44 3.37 -7.51 6.48
N GLY A 45 2.33 -7.18 7.22
CA GLY A 45 1.95 -5.79 7.47
C GLY A 45 0.91 -5.24 6.50
N TRP A 46 0.62 -5.97 5.42
CA TRP A 46 -0.47 -5.63 4.52
C TRP A 46 -1.82 -5.99 5.15
N TYR A 47 -2.91 -5.55 4.54
CA TYR A 47 -4.26 -5.85 5.03
C TYR A 47 -5.08 -6.53 3.95
N TYR A 48 -5.76 -7.61 4.31
CA TYR A 48 -6.68 -8.29 3.43
C TYR A 48 -8.09 -7.70 3.64
N ALA A 49 -8.65 -7.09 2.61
CA ALA A 49 -9.98 -6.50 2.64
C ALA A 49 -10.59 -6.53 1.24
N ASP A 50 -11.90 -6.75 1.19
CA ASP A 50 -12.68 -6.76 -0.06
C ASP A 50 -12.11 -7.70 -1.13
N GLY A 51 -11.56 -8.83 -0.69
CA GLY A 51 -11.00 -9.83 -1.60
C GLY A 51 -9.63 -9.49 -2.15
N ALA A 52 -8.96 -8.48 -1.62
CA ALA A 52 -7.65 -8.05 -2.10
C ALA A 52 -6.68 -7.79 -0.96
N PHE A 53 -5.39 -7.94 -1.25
CA PHE A 53 -4.31 -7.56 -0.32
C PHE A 53 -3.93 -6.12 -0.58
N ASN A 54 -3.92 -5.31 0.48
CA ASN A 54 -3.68 -3.86 0.40
C ASN A 54 -2.42 -3.50 1.17
N GLY A 55 -1.41 -3.03 0.44
CA GLY A 55 -0.16 -2.59 1.02
C GLY A 55 -0.22 -1.18 1.59
N PRO A 56 0.89 -0.69 2.16
CA PRO A 56 0.95 0.67 2.63
C PRO A 56 0.73 1.66 1.49
N ARG A 57 0.11 2.79 1.83
CA ARG A 57 -0.19 3.85 0.86
C ARG A 57 1.00 4.79 0.81
N ASN A 58 1.39 5.18 -0.40
CA ASN A 58 2.48 6.12 -0.63
C ASN A 58 1.91 7.45 -1.13
N PHE A 59 2.50 8.55 -0.67
CA PHE A 59 2.05 9.89 -0.99
C PHE A 59 3.21 10.76 -1.40
N ALA A 60 2.96 11.67 -2.34
CA ALA A 60 3.88 12.74 -2.68
C ALA A 60 3.50 13.99 -1.90
N LEU A 61 4.47 14.66 -1.29
CA LEU A 61 4.28 15.93 -0.65
C LEU A 61 4.58 17.01 -1.69
N CYS A 62 3.55 17.80 -2.02
CA CYS A 62 3.63 18.81 -3.07
C CYS A 62 3.55 20.21 -2.47
N ARG A 63 4.31 21.14 -3.06
CA ARG A 63 4.28 22.55 -2.65
C ARG A 63 3.05 23.24 -3.26
N GLU A 64 2.26 23.92 -2.43
CA GLU A 64 1.13 24.69 -2.91
C GLU A 64 1.59 25.79 -3.88
N GLY A 65 0.81 26.03 -4.92
CA GLY A 65 1.11 27.03 -5.94
C GLY A 65 2.00 26.52 -7.06
N ALA A 66 3.11 25.86 -6.74
CA ALA A 66 4.00 25.28 -7.74
C ALA A 66 3.62 23.84 -8.11
N ASN A 67 2.90 23.15 -7.23
CA ASN A 67 2.52 21.74 -7.40
C ASN A 67 3.70 20.82 -7.63
N GLU A 68 4.87 21.20 -7.08
CA GLU A 68 6.10 20.44 -7.24
C GLU A 68 6.27 19.45 -6.10
N VAL A 69 6.65 18.23 -6.43
CA VAL A 69 6.93 17.18 -5.46
C VAL A 69 8.26 17.48 -4.77
N VAL A 70 8.21 17.68 -3.44
CA VAL A 70 9.40 18.00 -2.65
C VAL A 70 9.83 16.87 -1.73
N SER A 71 8.93 15.92 -1.43
CA SER A 71 9.23 14.79 -0.58
C SER A 71 8.19 13.69 -0.76
N PHE A 72 8.40 12.57 -0.07
CA PHE A 72 7.47 11.45 -0.05
C PHE A 72 7.21 11.03 1.38
N PHE A 73 6.02 10.47 1.62
CA PHE A 73 5.71 9.82 2.89
C PHE A 73 4.78 8.64 2.64
N SER A 74 4.70 7.75 3.61
CA SER A 74 3.84 6.57 3.52
C SER A 74 3.02 6.42 4.78
N ALA A 75 1.88 5.74 4.66
CA ALA A 75 1.01 5.42 5.77
C ALA A 75 0.47 4.01 5.60
N SER A 76 0.19 3.33 6.72
CA SER A 76 -0.47 2.04 6.69
C SER A 76 -1.84 2.17 6.02
N TYR A 77 -2.30 1.10 5.37
CA TYR A 77 -3.59 1.08 4.70
C TYR A 77 -4.75 1.54 5.59
N VAL A 78 -4.70 1.22 6.89
CA VAL A 78 -5.77 1.56 7.83
C VAL A 78 -5.50 2.83 8.64
N SER A 79 -4.33 3.45 8.50
CA SER A 79 -4.00 4.65 9.25
C SER A 79 -4.69 5.88 8.64
N PRO A 80 -5.09 6.86 9.47
CA PRO A 80 -5.58 8.12 8.93
C PRO A 80 -4.48 8.82 8.15
N LEU A 81 -4.88 9.65 7.18
CA LEU A 81 -3.92 10.37 6.36
C LEU A 81 -3.13 11.35 7.22
N PRO A 82 -1.79 11.39 7.09
CA PRO A 82 -0.99 12.38 7.79
C PRO A 82 -1.36 13.80 7.35
N THR A 83 -1.30 14.74 8.28
CA THR A 83 -1.54 16.14 7.97
C THR A 83 -0.29 16.75 7.33
N ALA A 84 -0.45 17.36 6.16
CA ALA A 84 0.65 18.02 5.48
C ALA A 84 1.02 19.33 6.20
N PRO A 85 2.30 19.75 6.18
CA PRO A 85 2.70 21.05 6.72
C PRO A 85 2.00 22.21 5.97
N VAL A 86 1.94 23.36 6.62
CA VAL A 86 1.38 24.57 5.99
C VAL A 86 2.20 24.90 4.73
N GLY A 87 1.50 25.19 3.64
CA GLY A 87 2.11 25.45 2.35
C GLY A 87 2.34 24.22 1.47
N TYR A 88 1.93 23.05 1.96
CA TYR A 88 2.08 21.78 1.24
C TYR A 88 0.78 20.97 1.28
N TYR A 89 0.67 20.02 0.37
CA TYR A 89 -0.44 19.06 0.38
C TYR A 89 0.05 17.68 -0.07
N GLY A 90 -0.67 16.64 0.35
CA GLY A 90 -0.33 15.27 -0.01
C GLY A 90 -1.18 14.76 -1.16
N VAL A 91 -0.57 14.05 -2.09
CA VAL A 91 -1.26 13.38 -3.19
C VAL A 91 -0.90 11.91 -3.15
N GLU A 92 -1.89 11.05 -3.09
CA GLU A 92 -1.64 9.61 -3.11
C GLU A 92 -1.04 9.19 -4.45
N ILE A 93 0.04 8.39 -4.38
CA ILE A 93 0.68 7.82 -5.56
C ILE A 93 0.03 6.47 -5.81
N PRO A 94 -0.72 6.28 -6.92
CA PRO A 94 -1.30 4.99 -7.21
C PRO A 94 -0.24 3.91 -7.36
N GLN A 95 -0.56 2.70 -6.95
CA GLN A 95 0.35 1.57 -7.06
C GLN A 95 0.72 1.35 -8.53
N GLY A 96 2.02 1.22 -8.80
CA GLY A 96 2.54 1.06 -10.14
C GLY A 96 2.80 2.35 -10.88
N SER A 97 2.49 3.51 -10.29
CA SER A 97 2.77 4.81 -10.90
C SER A 97 4.15 5.30 -10.51
N ASP A 98 4.82 5.98 -11.43
CA ASP A 98 6.11 6.60 -11.17
C ASP A 98 5.92 8.01 -10.63
N CYS A 99 6.80 8.42 -9.74
CA CYS A 99 6.84 9.78 -9.22
C CYS A 99 8.22 10.03 -8.62
N GLY A 100 8.76 11.21 -8.83
CA GLY A 100 10.08 11.58 -8.33
C GLY A 100 10.09 13.00 -7.77
N ILE A 101 11.16 13.32 -7.01
CA ILE A 101 11.38 14.68 -6.53
C ILE A 101 11.56 15.59 -7.74
N GLY A 102 10.92 16.77 -7.70
CA GLY A 102 10.95 17.73 -8.80
C GLY A 102 9.86 17.52 -9.84
N TRP A 103 9.14 16.40 -9.78
CA TRP A 103 7.98 16.19 -10.64
C TRP A 103 6.86 17.16 -10.26
N THR A 104 5.89 17.36 -11.14
CA THR A 104 4.75 18.23 -10.89
C THR A 104 3.44 17.45 -10.96
N TRP A 105 2.49 17.84 -10.13
CA TRP A 105 1.15 17.30 -10.10
C TRP A 105 0.21 18.24 -10.85
N ASP A 106 -0.45 17.74 -11.90
CA ASP A 106 -1.34 18.57 -12.76
C ASP A 106 -2.81 18.44 -12.39
N GLY A 107 -3.13 17.76 -11.29
CA GLY A 107 -4.49 17.47 -10.86
C GLY A 107 -4.97 16.09 -11.27
N THR A 108 -4.25 15.43 -12.17
CA THR A 108 -4.61 14.10 -12.69
C THR A 108 -3.43 13.13 -12.66
N ALA A 109 -2.24 13.60 -12.95
CA ALA A 109 -1.05 12.76 -13.04
C ALA A 109 0.20 13.51 -12.60
N PHE A 110 1.24 12.75 -12.26
CA PHE A 110 2.57 13.29 -11.97
C PHE A 110 3.37 13.35 -13.28
N ASN A 111 3.99 14.50 -13.53
CA ASN A 111 4.78 14.73 -14.74
C ASN A 111 6.24 14.95 -14.36
N PRO A 112 7.20 14.27 -15.04
CA PRO A 112 8.62 14.49 -14.78
C PRO A 112 9.03 15.90 -15.16
N PRO A 113 10.10 16.44 -14.55
CA PRO A 113 10.58 17.76 -14.92
C PRO A 113 11.04 17.77 -16.38
N VAL A 114 10.80 18.89 -17.04
CA VAL A 114 11.24 19.07 -18.42
C VAL A 114 12.77 19.29 -18.40
N ALA A 115 13.47 18.46 -19.15
CA ALA A 115 14.94 18.54 -19.23
C ALA A 115 15.37 19.72 -20.10
#